data_50b981ce70da42499e4a47e65931a22b
#
_entry.id   50b981ce70da42499e4a47e65931a22b
#
_cell.length_a   1.000
_cell.length_b   1.000
_cell.length_c   1.000
_cell.angle_alpha   90.00
_cell.angle_beta   90.00
_cell.angle_gamma   90.00
#
_symmetry.space_group_name_H-M   'P 1'
#
loop_
_entity.id
_entity.type
_entity.pdbx_description
1 polymer ?
#
loop_
_entity_poly.entity_id
_entity_poly.type
_entity_poly.pdbx_seq_one_letter_code
_entity_poly.pdbx_strand_id
1 'polypeptide(L)'
;MYWTFAFFTLLMIAVLLLSRFPQVQHTTEERAGSLEMYRALARKRVVWMYFFAMFAYVGCEQGTADWISQFLSQYHGFDPHTTGATAVSWFWGLLTAGCFLGLLLLKIFDSRKVLIGASFGALFCLSAALFGPASVSVIAFPAIGLFASVMWPIVISLALNSVAEHHGSFSGILSTAIIGGALVPVIIGRVGDRIGLRGGLACLYLTFGCILTIGFWAKPLINNTTLNLKKASAEAAT
;
A
#
# COMPACT_ATOMS: atom_id res chain seq x y z
N MET A 1 5.16 -3.28 -27.45
CA MET A 1 4.81 -2.83 -26.09
C MET A 1 5.04 -1.33 -25.88
N TYR A 2 6.26 -0.79 -26.03
CA TYR A 2 6.54 0.66 -25.85
C TYR A 2 5.69 1.58 -26.73
N TRP A 3 5.50 1.23 -28.01
CA TRP A 3 4.67 1.99 -28.95
C TRP A 3 3.20 2.04 -28.55
N THR A 4 2.68 0.99 -27.92
CA THR A 4 1.31 0.95 -27.41
C THR A 4 1.15 1.95 -26.27
N PHE A 5 2.10 1.99 -25.32
CA PHE A 5 2.09 2.98 -24.24
C PHE A 5 2.25 4.41 -24.76
N ALA A 6 3.15 4.63 -25.75
CA ALA A 6 3.32 5.93 -26.39
C ALA A 6 2.03 6.40 -27.04
N PHE A 7 1.33 5.53 -27.76
CA PHE A 7 0.03 5.84 -28.37
C PHE A 7 -1.02 6.27 -27.33
N PHE A 8 -1.21 5.49 -26.27
CA PHE A 8 -2.16 5.84 -25.21
C PHE A 8 -1.79 7.13 -24.49
N THR A 9 -0.50 7.38 -24.28
CA THR A 9 -0.02 8.64 -23.68
C THR A 9 -0.35 9.85 -24.56
N LEU A 10 -0.07 9.74 -25.87
CA LEU A 10 -0.41 10.80 -26.83
C LEU A 10 -1.92 11.01 -26.93
N LEU A 11 -2.70 9.94 -26.95
CA LEU A 11 -4.17 10.02 -26.94
C LEU A 11 -4.67 10.75 -25.69
N MET A 12 -4.12 10.42 -24.51
CA MET A 12 -4.49 11.08 -23.26
C MET A 12 -4.12 12.57 -23.28
N ILE A 13 -2.93 12.92 -23.78
CA ILE A 13 -2.52 14.32 -23.95
C ILE A 13 -3.50 15.04 -24.88
N ALA A 14 -3.87 14.44 -26.00
CA ALA A 14 -4.83 15.04 -26.93
C ALA A 14 -6.20 15.27 -26.26
N VAL A 15 -6.72 14.28 -25.50
CA VAL A 15 -7.96 14.42 -24.73
C VAL A 15 -7.86 15.56 -23.73
N LEU A 16 -6.75 15.68 -22.99
CA LEU A 16 -6.55 16.76 -22.03
C LEU A 16 -6.50 18.14 -22.69
N LEU A 17 -5.84 18.26 -23.84
CA LEU A 17 -5.76 19.52 -24.58
C LEU A 17 -7.10 19.95 -25.20
N LEU A 18 -7.94 18.98 -25.58
CA LEU A 18 -9.27 19.23 -26.14
C LEU A 18 -10.34 19.44 -25.07
N SER A 19 -10.09 18.98 -23.85
CA SER A 19 -11.03 19.10 -22.73
C SER A 19 -10.98 20.48 -22.12
N ARG A 20 -12.14 21.14 -22.02
CA ARG A 20 -12.25 22.41 -21.30
C ARG A 20 -12.47 22.12 -19.82
N PHE A 21 -11.42 22.24 -19.03
CA PHE A 21 -11.53 22.13 -17.58
C PHE A 21 -12.14 23.40 -16.99
N PRO A 22 -13.15 23.30 -16.09
CA PRO A 22 -13.63 24.46 -15.35
C PRO A 22 -12.49 25.02 -14.50
N GLN A 23 -12.35 26.36 -14.51
CA GLN A 23 -11.40 27.01 -13.63
C GLN A 23 -11.91 26.90 -12.19
N VAL A 24 -11.30 26.01 -11.42
CA VAL A 24 -11.56 25.88 -9.99
C VAL A 24 -10.93 27.07 -9.30
N GLN A 25 -11.75 27.92 -8.66
CA GLN A 25 -11.25 28.94 -7.75
C GLN A 25 -10.72 28.21 -6.50
N HIS A 26 -9.41 28.06 -6.44
CA HIS A 26 -8.77 27.54 -5.25
C HIS A 26 -9.03 28.48 -4.08
N THR A 27 -9.62 27.95 -3.02
CA THR A 27 -9.66 28.66 -1.73
C THR A 27 -8.23 28.87 -1.24
N THR A 28 -8.02 29.85 -0.38
CA THR A 28 -6.70 30.14 0.22
C THR A 28 -6.08 28.91 0.90
N GLU A 29 -6.91 27.96 1.34
CA GLU A 29 -6.50 26.69 1.95
C GLU A 29 -6.04 25.65 0.90
N GLU A 30 -6.56 25.70 -0.31
CA GLU A 30 -6.21 24.80 -1.43
C GLU A 30 -4.99 25.27 -2.22
N ARG A 31 -4.53 26.50 -2.04
CA ARG A 31 -3.25 26.95 -2.60
C ARG A 31 -2.13 26.17 -1.95
N ALA A 32 -1.86 25.00 -2.53
CA ALA A 32 -0.74 24.16 -2.14
C ALA A 32 0.54 25.00 -2.13
N GLY A 33 1.19 25.08 -0.97
CA GLY A 33 2.60 25.27 -1.01
C GLY A 33 3.18 26.62 -0.70
N SER A 34 2.78 27.29 0.38
CA SER A 34 3.79 28.16 1.00
C SER A 34 4.81 27.26 1.73
N LEU A 35 6.09 27.57 1.61
CA LEU A 35 7.16 26.86 2.34
C LEU A 35 6.87 26.84 3.86
N GLU A 36 6.18 27.84 4.37
CA GLU A 36 5.72 27.93 5.74
C GLU A 36 4.74 26.83 6.12
N MET A 37 3.83 26.47 5.22
CA MET A 37 2.82 25.43 5.40
C MET A 37 3.47 24.04 5.47
N TYR A 38 4.41 23.75 4.56
CA TYR A 38 5.22 22.52 4.61
C TYR A 38 6.05 22.45 5.88
N ARG A 39 6.64 23.56 6.33
CA ARG A 39 7.42 23.62 7.57
C ARG A 39 6.54 23.42 8.80
N ALA A 40 5.32 23.97 8.80
CA ALA A 40 4.34 23.76 9.88
C ALA A 40 3.89 22.28 9.97
N LEU A 41 3.59 21.65 8.81
CA LEU A 41 3.26 20.21 8.75
C LEU A 41 4.44 19.34 9.19
N ALA A 42 5.67 19.64 8.72
CA ALA A 42 6.87 18.89 9.07
C ALA A 42 7.23 18.95 10.58
N ARG A 43 6.71 19.94 11.33
CA ARG A 43 6.85 19.98 12.79
C ARG A 43 5.90 19.03 13.53
N LYS A 44 4.83 18.56 12.87
CA LYS A 44 3.85 17.67 13.49
C LYS A 44 4.37 16.23 13.46
N ARG A 45 4.53 15.59 14.62
CA ARG A 45 4.97 14.19 14.73
C ARG A 45 4.10 13.23 13.92
N VAL A 46 2.80 13.47 13.88
CA VAL A 46 1.83 12.62 13.15
C VAL A 46 2.13 12.57 11.64
N VAL A 47 2.62 13.66 11.06
CA VAL A 47 2.99 13.73 9.64
C VAL A 47 4.14 12.76 9.32
N TRP A 48 5.18 12.74 10.16
CA TRP A 48 6.29 11.81 10.01
C TRP A 48 5.90 10.35 10.26
N MET A 49 5.00 10.11 11.21
CA MET A 49 4.51 8.76 11.48
C MET A 49 3.78 8.21 10.25
N TYR A 50 2.92 8.98 9.60
CA TYR A 50 2.27 8.55 8.37
C TYR A 50 3.20 8.55 7.15
N PHE A 51 4.17 9.45 7.10
CA PHE A 51 5.21 9.41 6.07
C PHE A 51 5.98 8.08 6.09
N PHE A 52 6.48 7.67 7.26
CA PHE A 52 7.18 6.40 7.40
C PHE A 52 6.25 5.19 7.21
N ALA A 53 4.99 5.31 7.57
CA ALA A 53 4.00 4.29 7.31
C ALA A 53 3.77 4.08 5.81
N MET A 54 3.66 5.17 5.05
CA MET A 54 3.51 5.13 3.60
C MET A 54 4.79 4.65 2.91
N PHE A 55 5.95 5.10 3.38
CA PHE A 55 7.26 4.59 2.95
C PHE A 55 7.36 3.07 3.15
N ALA A 56 6.96 2.59 4.33
CA ALA A 56 6.97 1.17 4.66
C ALA A 56 6.01 0.38 3.76
N TYR A 57 4.80 0.94 3.48
CA TYR A 57 3.83 0.29 2.61
C TYR A 57 4.37 0.11 1.19
N VAL A 58 4.79 1.20 0.54
CA VAL A 58 5.30 1.10 -0.85
C VAL A 58 6.56 0.24 -0.89
N GLY A 59 7.38 0.34 0.16
CA GLY A 59 8.57 -0.49 0.31
C GLY A 59 8.26 -1.98 0.43
N CYS A 60 7.25 -2.38 1.21
CA CYS A 60 6.90 -3.80 1.33
C CYS A 60 6.19 -4.33 0.08
N GLU A 61 5.40 -3.53 -0.60
CA GLU A 61 4.74 -3.89 -1.85
C GLU A 61 5.78 -4.19 -2.94
N GLN A 62 6.63 -3.22 -3.27
CA GLN A 62 7.68 -3.37 -4.28
C GLN A 62 8.74 -4.39 -3.84
N GLY A 63 9.17 -4.31 -2.56
CA GLY A 63 10.16 -5.24 -2.02
C GLY A 63 9.71 -6.70 -2.05
N THR A 64 8.41 -6.97 -1.93
CA THR A 64 7.89 -8.32 -2.12
C THR A 64 7.88 -8.68 -3.59
N ALA A 65 7.26 -7.87 -4.45
CA ALA A 65 7.07 -8.15 -5.87
C ALA A 65 8.40 -8.38 -6.63
N ASP A 66 9.41 -7.55 -6.35
CA ASP A 66 10.69 -7.60 -7.04
C ASP A 66 11.51 -8.85 -6.71
N TRP A 67 11.34 -9.41 -5.51
CA TRP A 67 12.17 -10.51 -5.02
C TRP A 67 11.49 -11.89 -5.01
N ILE A 68 10.18 -11.99 -5.31
CA ILE A 68 9.44 -13.29 -5.35
C ILE A 68 10.14 -14.27 -6.29
N SER A 69 10.34 -13.89 -7.54
CA SER A 69 10.90 -14.76 -8.58
C SER A 69 12.30 -15.26 -8.21
N GLN A 70 13.16 -14.35 -7.75
CA GLN A 70 14.52 -14.66 -7.34
C GLN A 70 14.55 -15.59 -6.11
N PHE A 71 13.67 -15.36 -5.12
CA PHE A 71 13.58 -16.22 -3.94
C PHE A 71 13.14 -17.64 -4.29
N LEU A 72 12.09 -17.76 -5.10
CA LEU A 72 11.58 -19.06 -5.54
C LEU A 72 12.62 -19.86 -6.34
N SER A 73 13.39 -19.15 -7.17
CA SER A 73 14.50 -19.78 -7.90
C SER A 73 15.62 -20.24 -6.98
N GLN A 74 16.09 -19.36 -6.10
CA GLN A 74 17.27 -19.62 -5.28
C GLN A 74 17.03 -20.68 -4.19
N TYR A 75 15.84 -20.69 -3.58
CA TYR A 75 15.55 -21.57 -2.43
C TYR A 75 14.75 -22.83 -2.79
N HIS A 76 14.03 -22.80 -3.91
CA HIS A 76 13.15 -23.89 -4.29
C HIS A 76 13.41 -24.45 -5.70
N GLY A 77 14.38 -23.87 -6.43
CA GLY A 77 14.78 -24.36 -7.76
C GLY A 77 13.75 -24.12 -8.87
N PHE A 78 12.75 -23.25 -8.64
CA PHE A 78 11.79 -22.91 -9.70
C PHE A 78 12.41 -22.03 -10.79
N ASP A 79 11.97 -22.23 -12.03
CA ASP A 79 12.37 -21.35 -13.13
C ASP A 79 11.79 -19.94 -12.92
N PRO A 80 12.64 -18.90 -12.88
CA PRO A 80 12.23 -17.52 -12.68
C PRO A 80 11.35 -16.98 -13.81
N HIS A 81 11.50 -17.49 -15.04
CA HIS A 81 10.77 -17.03 -16.22
C HIS A 81 9.38 -17.66 -16.38
N THR A 82 9.11 -18.77 -15.70
CA THR A 82 7.81 -19.45 -15.72
C THR A 82 7.11 -19.35 -14.38
N THR A 83 7.44 -20.21 -13.42
CA THR A 83 6.81 -20.24 -12.10
C THR A 83 7.04 -18.94 -11.32
N GLY A 84 8.26 -18.39 -11.36
CA GLY A 84 8.58 -17.13 -10.70
C GLY A 84 7.77 -15.97 -11.26
N ALA A 85 7.73 -15.81 -12.58
CA ALA A 85 6.95 -14.77 -13.27
C ALA A 85 5.44 -14.93 -13.01
N THR A 86 4.95 -16.18 -12.98
CA THR A 86 3.55 -16.48 -12.66
C THR A 86 3.20 -16.08 -11.22
N ALA A 87 4.09 -16.35 -10.26
CA ALA A 87 3.88 -15.95 -8.86
C ALA A 87 3.82 -14.42 -8.70
N VAL A 88 4.68 -13.66 -9.41
CA VAL A 88 4.62 -12.19 -9.44
C VAL A 88 3.30 -11.71 -10.08
N SER A 89 2.86 -12.35 -11.17
CA SER A 89 1.58 -12.01 -11.82
C SER A 89 0.40 -12.25 -10.89
N TRP A 90 0.39 -13.33 -10.13
CA TRP A 90 -0.62 -13.61 -9.11
C TRP A 90 -0.56 -12.64 -7.94
N PHE A 91 0.62 -12.17 -7.54
CA PHE A 91 0.75 -11.13 -6.51
C PHE A 91 -0.02 -9.86 -6.92
N TRP A 92 0.20 -9.35 -8.13
CA TRP A 92 -0.51 -8.17 -8.65
C TRP A 92 -1.99 -8.46 -8.93
N GLY A 93 -2.32 -9.66 -9.40
CA GLY A 93 -3.70 -10.11 -9.60
C GLY A 93 -4.50 -10.15 -8.29
N LEU A 94 -3.93 -10.76 -7.24
CA LEU A 94 -4.55 -10.82 -5.92
C LEU A 94 -4.60 -9.45 -5.23
N LEU A 95 -3.60 -8.60 -5.44
CA LEU A 95 -3.64 -7.21 -4.99
C LEU A 95 -4.82 -6.46 -5.62
N THR A 96 -5.02 -6.62 -6.93
CA THR A 96 -6.17 -6.03 -7.63
C THR A 96 -7.51 -6.59 -7.13
N ALA A 97 -7.63 -7.91 -7.00
CA ALA A 97 -8.83 -8.55 -6.45
C ALA A 97 -9.10 -8.11 -5.00
N GLY A 98 -8.04 -7.99 -4.20
CA GLY A 98 -8.11 -7.52 -2.82
C GLY A 98 -8.61 -6.08 -2.70
N CYS A 99 -8.33 -5.20 -3.66
CA CYS A 99 -8.91 -3.85 -3.68
C CYS A 99 -10.45 -3.88 -3.73
N PHE A 100 -11.03 -4.76 -4.56
CA PHE A 100 -12.50 -4.93 -4.60
C PHE A 100 -13.05 -5.50 -3.30
N LEU A 101 -12.42 -6.53 -2.74
CA LEU A 101 -12.80 -7.07 -1.44
C LEU A 101 -12.66 -6.02 -0.32
N GLY A 102 -11.63 -5.19 -0.38
CA GLY A 102 -11.39 -4.10 0.55
C GLY A 102 -12.52 -3.08 0.58
N LEU A 103 -13.11 -2.74 -0.57
CA LEU A 103 -14.27 -1.86 -0.65
C LEU A 103 -15.47 -2.42 0.13
N LEU A 104 -15.69 -3.74 0.08
CA LEU A 104 -16.76 -4.40 0.82
C LEU A 104 -16.45 -4.46 2.32
N LEU A 105 -15.21 -4.83 2.68
CA LEU A 105 -14.78 -4.91 4.08
C LEU A 105 -14.86 -3.56 4.79
N LEU A 106 -14.46 -2.46 4.13
CA LEU A 106 -14.49 -1.12 4.70
C LEU A 106 -15.89 -0.54 4.88
N LYS A 107 -16.91 -1.09 4.19
CA LYS A 107 -18.32 -0.76 4.47
C LYS A 107 -18.83 -1.39 5.77
N ILE A 108 -18.27 -2.54 6.16
CA ILE A 108 -18.76 -3.35 7.29
C ILE A 108 -17.90 -3.14 8.54
N PHE A 109 -16.58 -3.03 8.37
CA PHE A 109 -15.62 -2.97 9.46
C PHE A 109 -14.91 -1.62 9.53
N ASP A 110 -14.50 -1.23 10.75
CA ASP A 110 -13.65 -0.07 10.96
C ASP A 110 -12.30 -0.25 10.23
N SER A 111 -11.83 0.82 9.56
CA SER A 111 -10.62 0.79 8.74
C SER A 111 -9.37 0.35 9.52
N ARG A 112 -9.26 0.71 10.82
CA ARG A 112 -8.14 0.28 11.67
C ARG A 112 -8.16 -1.22 11.93
N LYS A 113 -9.35 -1.81 12.15
CA LYS A 113 -9.49 -3.27 12.33
C LYS A 113 -9.15 -4.03 11.06
N VAL A 114 -9.59 -3.51 9.91
CA VAL A 114 -9.23 -4.08 8.59
C VAL A 114 -7.72 -4.01 8.38
N LEU A 115 -7.08 -2.88 8.70
CA LEU A 115 -5.64 -2.71 8.58
C LEU A 115 -4.86 -3.68 9.48
N ILE A 116 -5.29 -3.85 10.74
CA ILE A 116 -4.69 -4.80 11.68
C ILE A 116 -4.79 -6.22 11.14
N GLY A 117 -5.99 -6.64 10.72
CA GLY A 117 -6.21 -7.99 10.16
C GLY A 117 -5.39 -8.24 8.89
N ALA A 118 -5.35 -7.28 7.98
CA ALA A 118 -4.55 -7.33 6.77
C ALA A 118 -3.03 -7.43 7.08
N SER A 119 -2.55 -6.63 8.05
CA SER A 119 -1.13 -6.67 8.45
C SER A 119 -0.75 -8.02 9.07
N PHE A 120 -1.59 -8.60 9.93
CA PHE A 120 -1.35 -9.94 10.45
C PHE A 120 -1.40 -11.01 9.36
N GLY A 121 -2.35 -10.91 8.43
CA GLY A 121 -2.43 -11.81 7.26
C GLY A 121 -1.17 -11.73 6.39
N ALA A 122 -0.69 -10.52 6.09
CA ALA A 122 0.55 -10.32 5.34
C ALA A 122 1.78 -10.88 6.07
N LEU A 123 1.91 -10.64 7.38
CA LEU A 123 3.00 -11.19 8.21
C LEU A 123 2.97 -12.72 8.27
N PHE A 124 1.79 -13.31 8.39
CA PHE A 124 1.61 -14.77 8.35
C PHE A 124 2.03 -15.33 6.99
N CYS A 125 1.53 -14.75 5.89
CA CYS A 125 1.90 -15.15 4.53
C CYS A 125 3.40 -14.97 4.28
N LEU A 126 4.01 -13.88 4.76
CA LEU A 126 5.45 -13.68 4.66
C LEU A 126 6.22 -14.78 5.38
N SER A 127 5.80 -15.14 6.60
CA SER A 127 6.44 -16.24 7.37
C SER A 127 6.29 -17.58 6.65
N ALA A 128 5.10 -17.88 6.14
CA ALA A 128 4.84 -19.09 5.37
C ALA A 128 5.67 -19.12 4.07
N ALA A 129 5.83 -17.98 3.41
CA ALA A 129 6.62 -17.85 2.19
C ALA A 129 8.12 -18.05 2.43
N LEU A 130 8.66 -17.49 3.52
CA LEU A 130 10.09 -17.55 3.82
C LEU A 130 10.55 -18.89 4.41
N PHE A 131 9.71 -19.54 5.18
CA PHE A 131 10.08 -20.74 5.97
C PHE A 131 9.32 -22.00 5.57
N GLY A 132 8.30 -21.89 4.72
CA GLY A 132 7.51 -23.03 4.25
C GLY A 132 8.19 -23.83 3.14
N PRO A 133 7.65 -25.00 2.81
CA PRO A 133 8.09 -25.77 1.65
C PRO A 133 7.73 -25.08 0.33
N ALA A 134 8.31 -25.55 -0.76
CA ALA A 134 8.17 -24.98 -2.10
C ALA A 134 6.70 -24.70 -2.51
N SER A 135 5.82 -25.69 -2.27
CA SER A 135 4.38 -25.56 -2.58
C SER A 135 3.67 -24.45 -1.78
N VAL A 136 4.11 -24.23 -0.54
CA VAL A 136 3.56 -23.16 0.30
C VAL A 136 4.11 -21.80 -0.13
N SER A 137 5.42 -21.69 -0.40
CA SER A 137 6.06 -20.44 -0.80
C SER A 137 5.47 -19.86 -2.09
N VAL A 138 5.20 -20.70 -3.10
CA VAL A 138 4.59 -20.30 -4.39
C VAL A 138 3.21 -19.68 -4.22
N ILE A 139 2.44 -20.08 -3.20
CA ILE A 139 1.10 -19.56 -2.92
C ILE A 139 1.16 -18.40 -1.92
N ALA A 140 2.01 -18.50 -0.92
CA ALA A 140 2.06 -17.55 0.18
C ALA A 140 2.60 -16.17 -0.27
N PHE A 141 3.61 -16.12 -1.15
CA PHE A 141 4.09 -14.84 -1.70
C PHE A 141 2.98 -14.06 -2.45
N PRO A 142 2.27 -14.66 -3.43
CA PRO A 142 1.13 -13.99 -4.05
C PRO A 142 0.06 -13.54 -3.06
N ALA A 143 -0.23 -14.36 -2.03
CA ALA A 143 -1.25 -14.04 -1.03
C ALA A 143 -0.92 -12.78 -0.21
N ILE A 144 0.36 -12.39 -0.09
CA ILE A 144 0.74 -11.10 0.52
C ILE A 144 0.08 -9.94 -0.23
N GLY A 145 0.00 -10.01 -1.57
CA GLY A 145 -0.66 -8.99 -2.40
C GLY A 145 -2.12 -8.77 -2.01
N LEU A 146 -2.86 -9.84 -1.75
CA LEU A 146 -4.26 -9.76 -1.29
C LEU A 146 -4.39 -8.92 -0.02
N PHE A 147 -3.54 -9.15 0.97
CA PHE A 147 -3.56 -8.41 2.23
C PHE A 147 -3.01 -6.98 2.09
N ALA A 148 -2.01 -6.78 1.24
CA ALA A 148 -1.43 -5.45 0.99
C ALA A 148 -2.41 -4.49 0.30
N SER A 149 -3.35 -5.00 -0.48
CA SER A 149 -4.28 -4.24 -1.32
C SER A 149 -5.07 -3.15 -0.58
N VAL A 150 -5.47 -3.41 0.65
CA VAL A 150 -6.28 -2.49 1.47
C VAL A 150 -5.43 -1.49 2.25
N MET A 151 -4.12 -1.71 2.36
CA MET A 151 -3.26 -0.92 3.24
C MET A 151 -3.07 0.51 2.73
N TRP A 152 -2.79 0.69 1.43
CA TRP A 152 -2.62 2.02 0.83
C TRP A 152 -3.81 2.94 1.08
N PRO A 153 -5.04 2.58 0.64
CA PRO A 153 -6.19 3.47 0.80
C PRO A 153 -6.51 3.73 2.27
N ILE A 154 -6.32 2.76 3.16
CA ILE A 154 -6.57 2.94 4.59
C ILE A 154 -5.53 3.90 5.19
N VAL A 155 -4.25 3.74 4.91
CA VAL A 155 -3.18 4.59 5.47
C VAL A 155 -3.35 6.03 5.00
N ILE A 156 -3.62 6.27 3.70
CA ILE A 156 -3.89 7.62 3.17
C ILE A 156 -5.14 8.22 3.83
N SER A 157 -6.22 7.46 3.91
CA SER A 157 -7.47 7.93 4.51
C SER A 157 -7.28 8.31 5.98
N LEU A 158 -6.61 7.47 6.78
CA LEU A 158 -6.31 7.75 8.17
C LEU A 158 -5.36 8.95 8.33
N ALA A 159 -4.37 9.07 7.44
CA ALA A 159 -3.44 10.20 7.44
C ALA A 159 -4.16 11.52 7.21
N LEU A 160 -4.91 11.63 6.12
CA LEU A 160 -5.65 12.85 5.80
C LEU A 160 -6.70 13.19 6.86
N ASN A 161 -7.33 12.17 7.46
CA ASN A 161 -8.28 12.35 8.56
C ASN A 161 -7.61 12.61 9.93
N SER A 162 -6.29 12.72 10.00
CA SER A 162 -5.55 13.05 11.22
C SER A 162 -5.11 14.51 11.28
N VAL A 163 -5.39 15.31 10.26
CA VAL A 163 -5.12 16.75 10.19
C VAL A 163 -6.41 17.48 9.84
N ALA A 164 -6.65 18.63 10.48
CA ALA A 164 -7.86 19.41 10.24
C ALA A 164 -7.76 20.26 8.96
N GLU A 165 -6.54 20.63 8.57
CA GLU A 165 -6.25 21.61 7.50
C GLU A 165 -5.06 21.15 6.65
N HIS A 166 -4.89 21.77 5.47
CA HIS A 166 -3.74 21.56 4.58
C HIS A 166 -3.63 20.15 4.00
N HIS A 167 -4.77 19.48 3.73
CA HIS A 167 -4.82 18.14 3.17
C HIS A 167 -4.02 17.99 1.87
N GLY A 168 -4.06 19.00 0.97
CA GLY A 168 -3.29 18.99 -0.28
C GLY A 168 -1.78 18.97 -0.05
N SER A 169 -1.26 19.83 0.83
CA SER A 169 0.17 19.86 1.17
C SER A 169 0.60 18.59 1.91
N PHE A 170 -0.25 18.05 2.77
CA PHE A 170 0.02 16.79 3.47
C PHE A 170 0.05 15.60 2.51
N SER A 171 -0.91 15.55 1.57
CA SER A 171 -0.92 14.54 0.50
C SER A 171 0.36 14.61 -0.34
N GLY A 172 0.86 15.83 -0.63
CA GLY A 172 2.15 16.03 -1.30
C GLY A 172 3.32 15.43 -0.53
N ILE A 173 3.39 15.65 0.80
CA ILE A 173 4.40 15.03 1.67
C ILE A 173 4.28 13.48 1.61
N LEU A 174 3.08 12.93 1.74
CA LEU A 174 2.86 11.48 1.68
C LEU A 174 3.26 10.90 0.33
N SER A 175 3.05 11.63 -0.76
CA SER A 175 3.47 11.19 -2.10
C SER A 175 4.98 11.07 -2.23
N THR A 176 5.78 11.86 -1.51
CA THR A 176 7.24 11.70 -1.53
C THR A 176 7.70 10.42 -0.82
N ALA A 177 6.88 9.85 0.06
CA ALA A 177 7.17 8.59 0.74
C ALA A 177 7.15 7.37 -0.20
N ILE A 178 6.64 7.51 -1.45
CA ILE A 178 6.71 6.50 -2.51
C ILE A 178 8.15 6.06 -2.81
N ILE A 179 9.14 6.89 -2.48
CA ILE A 179 10.58 6.53 -2.55
C ILE A 179 10.91 5.24 -1.78
N GLY A 180 10.07 4.82 -0.82
CA GLY A 180 10.18 3.54 -0.13
C GLY A 180 10.22 2.36 -1.08
N GLY A 181 9.46 2.43 -2.20
CA GLY A 181 9.45 1.41 -3.26
C GLY A 181 10.75 1.27 -4.02
N ALA A 182 11.61 2.29 -4.00
CA ALA A 182 12.95 2.19 -4.56
C ALA A 182 13.98 1.75 -3.50
N LEU A 183 13.88 2.28 -2.29
CA LEU A 183 14.91 2.06 -1.27
C LEU A 183 14.81 0.69 -0.59
N VAL A 184 13.58 0.22 -0.28
CA VAL A 184 13.41 -1.06 0.42
C VAL A 184 13.88 -2.26 -0.41
N PRO A 185 13.56 -2.39 -1.72
CA PRO A 185 14.12 -3.47 -2.55
C PRO A 185 15.66 -3.46 -2.58
N VAL A 186 16.27 -2.28 -2.64
CA VAL A 186 17.75 -2.14 -2.60
C VAL A 186 18.31 -2.58 -1.23
N ILE A 187 17.63 -2.24 -0.14
CA ILE A 187 18.02 -2.70 1.21
C ILE A 187 17.92 -4.22 1.29
N ILE A 188 16.81 -4.81 0.81
CA ILE A 188 16.61 -6.27 0.76
C ILE A 188 17.75 -6.93 -0.01
N GLY A 189 18.10 -6.42 -1.20
CA GLY A 189 19.21 -6.93 -2.00
C GLY A 189 20.54 -6.88 -1.27
N ARG A 190 20.90 -5.71 -0.72
CA ARG A 190 22.17 -5.54 0.01
C ARG A 190 22.30 -6.40 1.27
N VAL A 191 21.20 -6.57 2.00
CA VAL A 191 21.16 -7.49 3.15
C VAL A 191 21.22 -8.93 2.65
N GLY A 192 20.50 -9.23 1.56
CA GLY A 192 20.49 -10.54 0.91
C GLY A 192 21.87 -10.98 0.44
N ASP A 193 22.67 -10.06 -0.12
CA ASP A 193 24.04 -10.33 -0.56
C ASP A 193 24.97 -10.74 0.61
N ARG A 194 24.67 -10.28 1.84
CA ARG A 194 25.50 -10.56 3.02
C ARG A 194 25.09 -11.79 3.80
N ILE A 195 23.78 -11.99 3.99
CA ILE A 195 23.21 -13.03 4.88
C ILE A 195 22.19 -13.93 4.18
N GLY A 196 22.12 -13.87 2.85
CA GLY A 196 21.17 -14.60 2.03
C GLY A 196 19.84 -13.87 1.84
N LEU A 197 19.17 -14.12 0.72
CA LEU A 197 17.95 -13.42 0.31
C LEU A 197 16.79 -13.59 1.33
N ARG A 198 16.75 -14.73 2.04
CA ARG A 198 15.79 -14.95 3.14
C ARG A 198 15.98 -13.90 4.25
N GLY A 199 17.22 -13.59 4.61
CA GLY A 199 17.57 -12.54 5.57
C GLY A 199 17.23 -11.14 5.05
N GLY A 200 17.45 -10.90 3.74
CA GLY A 200 17.04 -9.65 3.09
C GLY A 200 15.53 -9.43 3.16
N LEU A 201 14.74 -10.44 2.77
CA LEU A 201 13.29 -10.39 2.81
C LEU A 201 12.72 -10.32 4.24
N ALA A 202 13.48 -10.75 5.25
CA ALA A 202 13.08 -10.57 6.65
C ALA A 202 12.97 -9.10 7.05
N CYS A 203 13.61 -8.16 6.32
CA CYS A 203 13.40 -6.72 6.53
C CYS A 203 11.93 -6.31 6.34
N LEU A 204 11.14 -7.08 5.58
CA LEU A 204 9.70 -6.84 5.38
C LEU A 204 8.89 -6.99 6.68
N TYR A 205 9.39 -7.73 7.67
CA TYR A 205 8.75 -7.76 8.99
C TYR A 205 8.73 -6.39 9.65
N LEU A 206 9.78 -5.57 9.44
CA LEU A 206 9.84 -4.21 9.97
C LEU A 206 8.83 -3.30 9.26
N THR A 207 8.70 -3.42 7.93
CA THR A 207 7.79 -2.59 7.14
C THR A 207 6.33 -2.95 7.43
N PHE A 208 5.96 -4.23 7.40
CA PHE A 208 4.60 -4.68 7.80
C PHE A 208 4.31 -4.40 9.28
N GLY A 209 5.31 -4.57 10.16
CA GLY A 209 5.21 -4.19 11.57
C GLY A 209 4.93 -2.70 11.76
N CYS A 210 5.61 -1.84 11.01
CA CYS A 210 5.35 -0.40 11.01
C CYS A 210 3.88 -0.10 10.62
N ILE A 211 3.37 -0.73 9.55
CA ILE A 211 1.99 -0.58 9.11
C ILE A 211 1.01 -1.08 10.18
N LEU A 212 1.29 -2.23 10.78
CA LEU A 212 0.47 -2.80 11.86
C LEU A 212 0.29 -1.83 13.03
N THR A 213 1.36 -1.10 13.40
CA THR A 213 1.28 -0.13 14.51
C THR A 213 0.27 0.96 14.28
N ILE A 214 -0.01 1.34 13.01
CA ILE A 214 -0.99 2.39 12.68
C ILE A 214 -2.37 2.02 13.22
N GLY A 215 -2.76 0.76 13.11
CA GLY A 215 -4.05 0.29 13.60
C GLY A 215 -4.28 0.56 15.10
N PHE A 216 -3.20 0.71 15.88
CA PHE A 216 -3.26 0.93 17.32
C PHE A 216 -3.19 2.42 17.71
N TRP A 217 -2.33 3.22 17.03
CA TRP A 217 -2.12 4.61 17.43
C TRP A 217 -2.89 5.64 16.59
N ALA A 218 -3.40 5.28 15.41
CA ALA A 218 -4.14 6.19 14.56
C ALA A 218 -5.40 6.69 15.24
N LYS A 219 -5.55 8.01 15.30
CA LYS A 219 -6.72 8.69 15.90
C LYS A 219 -7.34 9.59 14.82
N PRO A 220 -8.26 9.06 13.99
CA PRO A 220 -8.95 9.87 12.99
C PRO A 220 -9.86 10.89 13.67
N LEU A 221 -9.94 12.11 13.13
CA LEU A 221 -10.83 13.17 13.59
C LEU A 221 -12.32 12.80 13.41
N ILE A 222 -12.60 12.09 12.32
CA ILE A 222 -13.94 11.60 11.97
C ILE A 222 -13.90 10.08 11.96
N ASN A 223 -14.75 9.45 12.74
CA ASN A 223 -14.89 8.00 12.75
C ASN A 223 -15.67 7.52 11.52
N ASN A 224 -15.24 6.39 10.93
CA ASN A 224 -15.96 5.79 9.82
C ASN A 224 -17.37 5.38 10.23
N THR A 225 -18.37 5.80 9.45
CA THR A 225 -19.73 5.28 9.54
C THR A 225 -19.80 3.92 8.85
N THR A 226 -19.72 2.84 9.62
CA THR A 226 -19.91 1.49 9.10
C THR A 226 -21.41 1.16 9.02
N LEU A 227 -21.82 0.37 8.02
CA LEU A 227 -23.16 -0.15 7.92
C LEU A 227 -23.47 -1.01 9.15
N ASN A 228 -24.43 -0.58 9.96
CA ASN A 228 -24.87 -1.33 11.12
C ASN A 228 -25.84 -2.43 10.65
N LEU A 229 -25.30 -3.60 10.28
CA LEU A 229 -26.06 -4.73 9.75
C LEU A 229 -27.21 -5.16 10.67
N LYS A 230 -27.07 -4.94 12.00
CA LYS A 230 -28.16 -5.18 12.96
C LYS A 230 -29.32 -4.19 12.80
N LYS A 231 -29.05 -2.94 12.38
CA LYS A 231 -30.07 -1.93 12.20
C LYS A 231 -30.78 -2.13 10.84
N ALA A 232 -30.03 -2.47 9.80
CA ALA A 232 -30.56 -2.79 8.47
C ALA A 232 -31.42 -4.06 8.49
N SER A 233 -31.07 -5.10 9.25
CA SER A 233 -31.89 -6.29 9.39
C SER A 233 -33.14 -6.08 10.24
N ALA A 234 -33.13 -5.12 11.17
CA ALA A 234 -34.33 -4.76 11.95
C ALA A 234 -35.31 -3.90 11.13
N GLU A 235 -34.80 -2.99 10.28
CA GLU A 235 -35.63 -2.18 9.38
C GLU A 235 -36.20 -2.99 8.18
N ALA A 236 -35.57 -4.08 7.78
CA ALA A 236 -36.06 -4.99 6.75
C ALA A 236 -37.09 -6.01 7.30
N ALA A 237 -37.25 -6.11 8.61
CA ALA A 237 -38.19 -7.03 9.29
C ALA A 237 -39.47 -6.33 9.78
N THR A 238 -39.59 -5.01 9.60
CA THR A 238 -40.77 -4.18 9.83
C THR A 238 -41.39 -3.77 8.49
#